data_1ac76d0bfbb96b25f55899257ff1a13d
#
_entry.id   1ac76d0bfbb96b25f55899257ff1a13d
#
_cell.length_a   1.000
_cell.length_b   1.000
_cell.length_c   1.000
_cell.angle_alpha   90.00
_cell.angle_beta   90.00
_cell.angle_gamma   90.00
#
_symmetry.space_group_name_H-M   'P 1'
#
loop_
_entity.id
_entity.type
_entity.pdbx_description
1 polymer ?
#
loop_
_entity_poly.entity_id
_entity_poly.type
_entity_poly.pdbx_seq_one_letter_code
_entity_poly.pdbx_strand_id
1 'polypeptide(L)'
;MKVGLAGTFSFSVGLGHLFRLKGLYAELRTLTDVVFFSQSPEQSKLLEAVGIDHVDIKDFDCRHLIYDGRTKIDQLTPKLNAVLENSVLMDSVENFEPKFGKSVVPSFYISSLNRKKLEWNFDKSCTGIEYFMIRNSITKEIKKPIVTFGGSDPNNLTQ
;
A
#
# COMPACT_ATOMS: atom_id res chain seq x y z
N MET A 1 16.46 -3.54 -12.26
CA MET A 1 16.24 -3.44 -10.79
C MET A 1 14.96 -4.19 -10.49
N LYS A 2 14.88 -4.96 -9.39
CA LYS A 2 13.70 -5.75 -9.06
C LYS A 2 13.02 -5.15 -7.81
N VAL A 3 11.75 -4.82 -7.91
CA VAL A 3 10.96 -4.17 -6.85
C VAL A 3 9.85 -5.12 -6.39
N GLY A 4 9.73 -5.31 -5.08
CA GLY A 4 8.65 -6.07 -4.47
C GLY A 4 7.45 -5.17 -4.15
N LEU A 5 6.25 -5.68 -4.36
CA LEU A 5 5.01 -5.09 -3.89
C LEU A 5 4.36 -6.04 -2.88
N ALA A 6 3.97 -5.53 -1.73
CA ALA A 6 3.18 -6.27 -0.74
C ALA A 6 2.27 -5.31 0.02
N GLY A 7 1.27 -5.84 0.69
CA GLY A 7 0.38 -5.00 1.48
C GLY A 7 -0.58 -5.78 2.35
N THR A 8 -1.40 -5.05 3.11
CA THR A 8 -2.44 -5.62 3.96
C THR A 8 -3.78 -5.55 3.25
N PHE A 9 -4.29 -6.67 2.78
CA PHE A 9 -5.62 -6.78 2.18
C PHE A 9 -6.22 -8.16 2.48
N SER A 10 -7.50 -8.16 2.74
CA SER A 10 -8.33 -9.35 2.97
C SER A 10 -9.80 -8.97 2.83
N PHE A 11 -10.69 -9.94 2.86
CA PHE A 11 -12.13 -9.63 2.89
C PHE A 11 -12.55 -8.87 4.16
N SER A 12 -11.87 -9.08 5.27
CA SER A 12 -12.17 -8.41 6.55
C SER A 12 -11.56 -7.00 6.65
N VAL A 13 -10.38 -6.79 6.08
CA VAL A 13 -9.66 -5.49 6.12
C VAL A 13 -10.12 -4.57 4.97
N GLY A 14 -10.59 -5.18 3.88
CA GLY A 14 -10.95 -4.49 2.65
C GLY A 14 -9.89 -4.62 1.55
N LEU A 15 -10.30 -4.35 0.33
CA LEU A 15 -9.50 -4.54 -0.88
C LEU A 15 -8.85 -3.26 -1.40
N GLY A 16 -8.99 -2.14 -0.69
CA GLY A 16 -8.46 -0.84 -1.13
C GLY A 16 -6.95 -0.86 -1.40
N HIS A 17 -6.18 -1.45 -0.51
CA HIS A 17 -4.72 -1.62 -0.67
C HIS A 17 -4.37 -2.48 -1.87
N LEU A 18 -5.11 -3.58 -2.10
CA LEU A 18 -4.91 -4.44 -3.26
C LEU A 18 -5.10 -3.68 -4.58
N PHE A 19 -6.19 -2.93 -4.71
CA PHE A 19 -6.47 -2.19 -5.94
C PHE A 19 -5.50 -1.04 -6.16
N ARG A 20 -5.02 -0.39 -5.11
CA ARG A 20 -3.98 0.63 -5.17
C ARG A 20 -2.65 0.03 -5.64
N LEU A 21 -2.24 -1.07 -5.02
CA LEU A 21 -1.03 -1.81 -5.43
C LEU A 21 -1.14 -2.37 -6.86
N LYS A 22 -2.33 -2.83 -7.28
CA LYS A 22 -2.57 -3.27 -8.68
C LYS A 22 -2.37 -2.13 -9.66
N GLY A 23 -2.84 -0.93 -9.33
CA GLY A 23 -2.60 0.27 -10.14
C GLY A 23 -1.11 0.58 -10.26
N LEU A 24 -0.41 0.57 -9.12
CA LEU A 24 1.03 0.81 -9.06
C LEU A 24 1.83 -0.27 -9.80
N TYR A 25 1.42 -1.53 -9.70
CA TYR A 25 2.02 -2.64 -10.45
C TYR A 25 1.95 -2.41 -11.97
N ALA A 26 0.79 -1.98 -12.47
CA ALA A 26 0.60 -1.74 -13.89
C ALA A 26 1.54 -0.65 -14.44
N GLU A 27 1.79 0.40 -13.66
CA GLU A 27 2.71 1.48 -14.03
C GLU A 27 4.18 1.06 -13.89
N LEU A 28 4.55 0.51 -12.75
CA LEU A 28 5.94 0.16 -12.45
C LEU A 28 6.50 -0.93 -13.38
N ARG A 29 5.69 -1.89 -13.80
CA ARG A 29 6.14 -2.95 -14.71
C ARG A 29 6.58 -2.45 -16.10
N THR A 30 6.23 -1.23 -16.45
CA THR A 30 6.72 -0.58 -17.67
C THR A 30 8.15 -0.03 -17.51
N LEU A 31 8.61 0.15 -16.28
CA LEU A 31 9.87 0.80 -15.94
C LEU A 31 10.91 -0.18 -15.36
N THR A 32 10.46 -1.25 -14.71
CA THR A 32 11.35 -2.18 -14.01
C THR A 32 10.68 -3.53 -13.79
N ASP A 33 11.47 -4.51 -13.35
CA ASP A 33 10.92 -5.81 -12.92
C ASP A 33 10.17 -5.65 -11.59
N VAL A 34 8.93 -6.09 -11.55
CA VAL A 34 8.06 -5.99 -10.38
C VAL A 34 7.53 -7.37 -10.00
N VAL A 35 7.60 -7.68 -8.73
CA VAL A 35 7.07 -8.93 -8.17
C VAL A 35 6.06 -8.61 -7.08
N PHE A 36 4.89 -9.20 -7.16
CA PHE A 36 3.89 -9.12 -6.13
C PHE A 36 4.10 -10.23 -5.09
N PHE A 37 3.97 -9.90 -3.80
CA PHE A 37 4.14 -10.87 -2.71
C PHE A 37 2.83 -11.02 -1.93
N SER A 38 2.47 -12.27 -1.64
CA SER A 38 1.39 -12.63 -0.73
C SER A 38 1.94 -12.96 0.66
N GLN A 39 1.20 -12.61 1.70
CA GLN A 39 1.54 -12.90 3.09
C GLN A 39 0.68 -14.02 3.70
N SER A 40 -0.36 -14.44 2.97
CA SER A 40 -1.27 -15.48 3.42
C SER A 40 -1.94 -16.20 2.25
N PRO A 41 -2.50 -17.42 2.47
CA PRO A 41 -3.27 -18.12 1.45
C PRO A 41 -4.51 -17.35 0.95
N GLU A 42 -5.11 -16.51 1.81
CA GLU A 42 -6.22 -15.65 1.41
C GLU A 42 -5.76 -14.60 0.40
N GLN A 43 -4.62 -13.95 0.68
CA GLN A 43 -4.03 -12.98 -0.25
C GLN A 43 -3.65 -13.61 -1.59
N SER A 44 -3.10 -14.82 -1.58
CA SER A 44 -2.79 -15.55 -2.80
C SER A 44 -4.04 -15.73 -3.67
N LYS A 45 -5.14 -16.20 -3.09
CA LYS A 45 -6.41 -16.36 -3.81
C LYS A 45 -6.96 -15.03 -4.36
N LEU A 46 -6.80 -13.94 -3.60
CA LEU A 46 -7.24 -12.62 -4.05
C LEU A 46 -6.40 -12.11 -5.22
N LEU A 47 -5.08 -12.31 -5.19
CA LEU A 47 -4.18 -11.95 -6.29
C LEU A 47 -4.47 -12.75 -7.55
N GLU A 48 -4.68 -14.06 -7.43
CA GLU A 48 -5.11 -14.93 -8.52
C GLU A 48 -6.44 -14.45 -9.14
N ALA A 49 -7.42 -14.14 -8.29
CA ALA A 49 -8.74 -13.68 -8.74
C ALA A 49 -8.69 -12.37 -9.54
N VAL A 50 -7.67 -11.51 -9.30
CA VAL A 50 -7.46 -10.27 -10.05
C VAL A 50 -6.41 -10.42 -11.17
N GLY A 51 -5.93 -11.61 -11.43
CA GLY A 51 -4.99 -11.93 -12.52
C GLY A 51 -3.58 -11.41 -12.28
N ILE A 52 -3.09 -11.47 -11.04
CA ILE A 52 -1.74 -11.05 -10.68
C ILE A 52 -0.91 -12.25 -10.26
N ASP A 53 0.17 -12.50 -10.99
CA ASP A 53 1.20 -13.46 -10.60
C ASP A 53 1.91 -12.98 -9.35
N HIS A 54 2.11 -13.89 -8.40
CA HIS A 54 2.70 -13.53 -7.09
C HIS A 54 3.58 -14.66 -6.54
N VAL A 55 4.35 -14.33 -5.52
CA VAL A 55 5.24 -15.23 -4.79
C VAL A 55 4.94 -15.09 -3.29
N ASP A 56 5.15 -16.14 -2.49
CA ASP A 56 5.07 -16.05 -1.03
C ASP A 56 6.14 -15.07 -0.52
N ILE A 57 5.79 -14.20 0.43
CA ILE A 57 6.73 -13.21 1.00
C ILE A 57 7.93 -13.85 1.70
N LYS A 58 7.83 -15.10 2.10
CA LYS A 58 8.98 -15.87 2.62
C LYS A 58 10.11 -16.01 1.61
N ASP A 59 9.76 -16.06 0.34
CA ASP A 59 10.68 -16.18 -0.79
C ASP A 59 11.11 -14.82 -1.35
N PHE A 60 10.97 -13.77 -0.55
CA PHE A 60 11.32 -12.40 -0.94
C PHE A 60 12.76 -12.31 -1.45
N ASP A 61 12.91 -11.78 -2.66
CA ASP A 61 14.17 -11.67 -3.40
C ASP A 61 14.30 -10.36 -4.20
N CYS A 62 13.87 -9.26 -3.61
CA CYS A 62 13.98 -7.95 -4.23
C CYS A 62 14.93 -7.04 -3.45
N ARG A 63 15.40 -5.96 -4.10
CA ARG A 63 16.25 -4.95 -3.46
C ARG A 63 15.45 -3.87 -2.73
N HIS A 64 14.20 -3.71 -3.10
CA HIS A 64 13.30 -2.70 -2.55
C HIS A 64 11.92 -3.32 -2.37
N LEU A 65 11.20 -2.86 -1.36
CA LEU A 65 9.81 -3.20 -1.13
C LEU A 65 8.97 -1.92 -1.12
N ILE A 66 7.84 -1.95 -1.79
CA ILE A 66 6.75 -1.00 -1.56
C ILE A 66 5.67 -1.76 -0.79
N TYR A 67 5.45 -1.36 0.45
CA TYR A 67 4.47 -1.98 1.32
C TYR A 67 3.29 -1.04 1.56
N ASP A 68 2.10 -1.50 1.22
CA ASP A 68 0.87 -0.74 1.37
C ASP A 68 -0.02 -1.37 2.43
N GLY A 69 -0.04 -0.80 3.62
CA GLY A 69 -0.83 -1.35 4.71
C GLY A 69 -0.59 -0.69 6.05
N ARG A 70 -1.52 -0.96 6.96
CA ARG A 70 -1.54 -0.41 8.32
C ARG A 70 -1.07 -1.41 9.38
N THR A 71 -0.91 -2.67 9.02
CA THR A 71 -0.44 -3.71 9.92
C THR A 71 1.03 -4.03 9.65
N LYS A 72 1.71 -4.52 10.67
CA LYS A 72 3.08 -5.01 10.55
C LYS A 72 3.15 -6.15 9.53
N ILE A 73 4.31 -6.32 8.93
CA ILE A 73 4.60 -7.47 8.08
C ILE A 73 4.73 -8.69 9.00
N ASP A 74 3.80 -9.65 8.88
CA ASP A 74 3.73 -10.79 9.80
C ASP A 74 4.92 -11.73 9.69
N GLN A 75 5.58 -11.76 8.54
CA GLN A 75 6.68 -12.69 8.26
C GLN A 75 7.92 -11.93 7.81
N LEU A 76 8.56 -11.26 8.76
CA LEU A 76 9.78 -10.52 8.50
C LEU A 76 10.98 -11.47 8.44
N THR A 77 11.33 -11.89 7.24
CA THR A 77 12.57 -12.64 7.03
C THR A 77 13.79 -11.72 7.19
N PRO A 78 14.98 -12.28 7.57
CA PRO A 78 16.21 -11.47 7.61
C PRO A 78 16.51 -10.72 6.30
N LYS A 79 16.22 -11.35 5.18
CA LYS A 79 16.41 -10.79 3.84
C LYS A 79 15.49 -9.60 3.58
N LEU A 80 14.22 -9.74 3.95
CA LEU A 80 13.25 -8.68 3.87
C LEU A 80 13.61 -7.51 4.80
N ASN A 81 13.98 -7.81 6.04
CA ASN A 81 14.38 -6.80 7.02
C ASN A 81 15.59 -5.96 6.54
N ALA A 82 16.55 -6.59 5.87
CA ALA A 82 17.76 -5.92 5.37
C ALA A 82 17.47 -4.86 4.29
N VAL A 83 16.33 -4.91 3.60
CA VAL A 83 15.99 -3.97 2.53
C VAL A 83 15.03 -2.86 2.95
N LEU A 84 14.48 -2.90 4.15
CA LEU A 84 13.43 -1.96 4.57
C LEU A 84 13.89 -0.50 4.60
N GLU A 85 15.13 -0.23 4.96
CA GLU A 85 15.70 1.13 4.91
C GLU A 85 15.76 1.73 3.48
N ASN A 86 15.72 0.87 2.47
CA ASN A 86 15.66 1.25 1.05
C ASN A 86 14.26 1.09 0.46
N SER A 87 13.25 0.94 1.30
CA SER A 87 11.89 0.60 0.92
C SER A 87 10.91 1.70 1.30
N VAL A 88 9.70 1.61 0.75
CA VAL A 88 8.65 2.61 0.90
C VAL A 88 7.46 2.00 1.63
N LEU A 89 7.02 2.65 2.70
CA LEU A 89 5.77 2.37 3.38
C LEU A 89 4.67 3.30 2.88
N MET A 90 3.51 2.76 2.56
CA MET A 90 2.36 3.53 2.09
C MET A 90 1.19 3.45 3.09
N ASP A 91 0.46 4.55 3.21
CA ASP A 91 -0.81 4.65 3.96
C ASP A 91 -0.73 4.29 5.45
N SER A 92 0.44 4.34 6.05
CA SER A 92 0.58 4.16 7.49
C SER A 92 0.94 5.47 8.17
N VAL A 93 0.20 5.79 9.23
CA VAL A 93 0.41 6.94 10.12
C VAL A 93 0.86 6.52 11.52
N GLU A 94 0.98 5.23 11.77
CA GLU A 94 1.38 4.67 13.05
C GLU A 94 2.87 4.34 13.07
N ASN A 95 3.45 4.27 14.27
CA ASN A 95 4.82 3.84 14.48
C ASN A 95 5.01 2.45 13.90
N PHE A 96 5.48 2.42 12.67
CA PHE A 96 5.82 1.19 11.99
C PHE A 96 7.27 0.85 12.34
N GLU A 97 7.45 -0.10 13.22
CA GLU A 97 8.72 -0.79 13.30
C GLU A 97 8.65 -2.02 12.40
N PRO A 98 9.61 -2.23 11.62
CA PRO A 98 10.89 -1.60 11.43
C PRO A 98 10.89 -0.55 10.32
N LYS A 99 11.86 0.16 10.31
CA LYS A 99 12.36 1.39 9.73
C LYS A 99 12.38 1.40 8.20
N PHE A 100 11.24 1.65 7.61
CA PHE A 100 11.22 2.00 6.19
C PHE A 100 11.99 3.29 5.92
N GLY A 101 12.73 3.34 4.82
CA GLY A 101 13.52 4.50 4.44
C GLY A 101 12.68 5.69 4.04
N LYS A 102 11.49 5.45 3.49
CA LYS A 102 10.50 6.49 3.14
C LYS A 102 9.09 6.03 3.46
N SER A 103 8.21 7.00 3.73
CA SER A 103 6.77 6.76 3.79
C SER A 103 6.02 7.72 2.88
N VAL A 104 4.94 7.22 2.30
CA VAL A 104 4.01 7.99 1.46
C VAL A 104 2.62 7.87 2.08
N VAL A 105 2.07 9.00 2.47
CA VAL A 105 0.72 9.05 3.07
C VAL A 105 -0.17 9.92 2.21
N PRO A 106 -0.94 9.31 1.31
CA PRO A 106 -1.91 10.01 0.50
C PRO A 106 -3.12 10.39 1.38
N SER A 107 -2.98 11.38 2.24
CA SER A 107 -4.05 11.78 3.15
C SER A 107 -4.30 13.27 3.12
N PHE A 108 -5.57 13.63 3.09
CA PHE A 108 -6.07 14.99 3.27
C PHE A 108 -5.94 15.49 4.73
N TYR A 109 -5.69 14.61 5.70
CA TYR A 109 -5.94 14.85 7.12
C TYR A 109 -4.70 14.93 8.02
N ILE A 110 -3.51 15.00 7.47
CA ILE A 110 -2.36 15.29 8.33
C ILE A 110 -2.35 16.80 8.61
N SER A 111 -3.25 17.21 9.50
CA SER A 111 -3.24 18.56 10.04
C SER A 111 -1.99 18.74 10.92
N SER A 112 -1.54 19.99 11.04
CA SER A 112 -0.43 20.38 11.94
C SER A 112 -0.63 19.94 13.40
N LEU A 113 -1.88 19.77 13.84
CA LEU A 113 -2.25 19.25 15.16
C LEU A 113 -1.97 17.75 15.32
N ASN A 114 -2.19 16.98 14.27
CA ASN A 114 -1.92 15.54 14.30
C ASN A 114 -0.42 15.24 14.16
N ARG A 115 0.34 16.10 13.49
CA ARG A 115 1.80 15.96 13.39
C ARG A 115 2.49 15.93 14.74
N LYS A 116 2.03 16.74 15.71
CA LYS A 116 2.61 16.79 17.07
C LYS A 116 2.33 15.55 17.92
N LYS A 117 1.31 14.75 17.57
CA LYS A 117 0.95 13.52 18.29
C LYS A 117 1.59 12.27 17.70
N LEU A 118 2.08 12.37 16.48
CA LEU A 118 2.73 11.26 15.78
C LEU A 118 4.24 11.43 15.96
N GLU A 119 4.88 10.48 16.64
CA GLU A 119 6.33 10.33 16.68
C GLU A 119 6.86 9.90 15.32
N TRP A 120 6.57 10.69 14.29
CA TRP A 120 6.88 10.38 12.91
C TRP A 120 8.04 11.22 12.42
N ASN A 121 8.98 10.58 11.72
CA ASN A 121 10.03 11.30 11.02
C ASN A 121 9.48 11.89 9.70
N PHE A 122 8.97 13.12 9.78
CA PHE A 122 8.41 13.84 8.63
C PHE A 122 9.44 14.18 7.54
N ASP A 123 10.71 14.18 7.84
CA ASP A 123 11.78 14.46 6.86
C ASP A 123 11.90 13.35 5.81
N LYS A 124 11.41 12.16 6.14
CA LYS A 124 11.37 10.99 5.24
C LYS A 124 9.99 10.72 4.66
N SER A 125 9.01 11.59 4.88
CA SER A 125 7.62 11.35 4.52
C SER A 125 7.15 12.28 3.42
N CYS A 126 6.48 11.70 2.43
CA CYS A 126 5.73 12.42 1.40
C CYS A 126 4.24 12.38 1.77
N THR A 127 3.65 13.54 2.03
CA THR A 127 2.26 13.65 2.50
C THR A 127 1.52 14.68 1.66
N GLY A 128 0.29 14.39 1.30
CA GLY A 128 -0.56 15.32 0.59
C GLY A 128 -1.43 14.65 -0.48
N ILE A 129 -2.32 15.43 -1.06
CA ILE A 129 -3.22 15.00 -2.12
C ILE A 129 -2.48 14.62 -3.40
N GLU A 130 -1.35 15.25 -3.67
CA GLU A 130 -0.49 15.01 -4.82
C GLU A 130 0.06 13.58 -4.86
N TYR A 131 0.08 12.89 -3.72
CA TYR A 131 0.47 11.49 -3.62
C TYR A 131 -0.70 10.51 -3.69
N PHE A 132 -1.89 11.02 -3.97
CA PHE A 132 -3.08 10.19 -4.14
C PHE A 132 -2.99 9.45 -5.48
N MET A 133 -2.94 8.14 -5.44
CA MET A 133 -2.91 7.32 -6.66
C MET A 133 -4.31 7.23 -7.26
N ILE A 134 -4.58 8.09 -8.22
CA ILE A 134 -5.80 8.07 -9.03
C ILE A 134 -5.49 7.29 -10.30
N ARG A 135 -6.38 6.37 -10.67
CA ARG A 135 -6.29 5.70 -11.96
C ARG A 135 -6.39 6.73 -13.10
N ASN A 136 -5.44 6.71 -14.02
CA ASN A 136 -5.46 7.54 -15.23
C ASN A 136 -6.71 7.33 -16.13
N SER A 137 -7.49 6.28 -15.86
CA SER A 137 -8.73 5.99 -16.59
C SER A 137 -9.94 6.86 -16.20
N ILE A 138 -9.81 7.76 -15.22
CA ILE A 138 -10.87 8.69 -14.83
C ILE A 138 -10.73 9.99 -15.64
N THR A 139 -10.77 9.88 -16.94
CA THR A 139 -10.83 11.06 -17.86
C THR A 139 -12.25 11.41 -18.30
N LYS A 140 -13.26 10.72 -17.78
CA LYS A 140 -14.66 11.01 -18.10
C LYS A 140 -15.21 12.07 -17.17
N GLU A 141 -15.91 13.03 -17.76
CA GLU A 141 -16.65 14.06 -17.05
C GLU A 141 -17.52 13.45 -15.93
N ILE A 142 -17.25 13.83 -14.69
CA ILE A 142 -18.02 13.34 -13.54
C ILE A 142 -19.37 14.04 -13.53
N LYS A 143 -20.40 13.37 -14.05
CA LYS A 143 -21.76 13.90 -14.07
C LYS A 143 -22.50 13.79 -12.75
N LYS A 144 -22.06 12.90 -11.86
CA LYS A 144 -22.63 12.72 -10.51
C LYS A 144 -21.53 12.33 -9.54
N PRO A 145 -21.39 12.99 -8.39
CA PRO A 145 -20.48 12.56 -7.34
C PRO A 145 -21.00 11.26 -6.72
N ILE A 146 -20.11 10.31 -6.50
CA ILE A 146 -20.36 9.10 -5.72
C ILE A 146 -19.52 9.23 -4.45
N VAL A 147 -20.17 9.20 -3.31
CA VAL A 147 -19.51 9.12 -2.01
C VAL A 147 -19.40 7.64 -1.61
N THR A 148 -18.20 7.18 -1.33
CA THR A 148 -17.97 5.81 -0.85
C THR A 148 -17.00 5.85 0.33
N PHE A 149 -17.25 4.98 1.31
CA PHE A 149 -16.43 4.84 2.50
C PHE A 149 -15.45 3.65 2.42
N GLY A 150 -15.08 3.28 1.21
CA GLY A 150 -14.18 2.15 0.93
C GLY A 150 -14.94 0.85 0.65
N GLY A 151 -14.22 -0.26 0.70
CA GLY A 151 -14.77 -1.60 0.41
C GLY A 151 -15.57 -2.23 1.54
N SER A 152 -15.62 -1.58 2.70
CA SER A 152 -16.44 -1.99 3.85
C SER A 152 -17.11 -0.76 4.45
N ASP A 153 -18.38 -0.87 4.78
CA ASP A 153 -19.15 0.15 5.48
C ASP A 153 -19.62 -0.39 6.83
N PRO A 154 -18.71 -0.47 7.84
CA PRO A 154 -19.03 -1.10 9.12
C PRO A 154 -20.10 -0.36 9.92
N ASN A 155 -20.42 0.87 9.55
CA ASN A 155 -21.41 1.70 10.22
C ASN A 155 -22.66 1.96 9.36
N ASN A 156 -22.82 1.28 8.23
CA ASN A 156 -23.96 1.43 7.30
C ASN A 156 -24.27 2.89 6.93
N LEU A 157 -23.23 3.68 6.63
CA LEU A 157 -23.36 5.10 6.31
C LEU A 157 -23.72 5.37 4.85
N THR A 158 -23.74 4.32 4.02
CA THR A 158 -24.03 4.40 2.56
C THR A 158 -25.45 3.99 2.18
N GLN A 159 -26.35 3.88 3.15
CA GLN A 159 -27.77 3.60 2.90
C GLN A 159 -28.55 4.81 2.43
#